data_6727b565b31186e8dab047c414eef06b
#
_entry.id   6727b565b31186e8dab047c414eef06b
#
_cell.length_a   1.000
_cell.length_b   1.000
_cell.length_c   1.000
_cell.angle_alpha   90.00
_cell.angle_beta   90.00
_cell.angle_gamma   90.00
#
_symmetry.space_group_name_H-M   'P 1'
#
loop_
_entity.id
_entity.type
_entity.pdbx_description
1 polymer ?
#
loop_
_entity_poly.entity_id
_entity_poly.type
_entity_poly.pdbx_seq_one_letter_code
_entity_poly.pdbx_strand_id
1 'polypeptide(L)'
;MIELEPIKQIKSPSSENVIIFALRCVNYMIINDKLNGLIVLDLEWREVNRIYIGEQLLLIEAIYTDMVRNKIVFKLESSLCFVDIDTHFVKLIPIPKNIKEFYFYQLYKFSDDIILMRTNKGIVSLSLIDYSVRIIDEIADYDEKFAYFVYESEIRESFPHNEKLVCLDTNNITILDDLKKIQIQNPISVLYFDVFVTDKYGLAVAENQLQIFNLNGDIKSKILSYKRPWYGGRADIVEKDDGLHLYVISRNDLDELTSLSEYVMPFDKMPNHVVLL
;
A
#
# COMPACT_ATOMS: atom_id res chain seq x y z
N MET A 1 5.85 -20.78 18.39
CA MET A 1 6.53 -19.50 18.06
C MET A 1 7.71 -19.83 17.17
N ILE A 2 7.84 -19.15 16.04
CA ILE A 2 8.98 -19.25 15.13
C ILE A 2 9.60 -17.87 15.04
N GLU A 3 10.93 -17.81 15.08
CA GLU A 3 11.69 -16.59 14.82
C GLU A 3 12.10 -16.59 13.35
N LEU A 4 11.85 -15.49 12.66
CA LEU A 4 12.25 -15.30 11.26
C LEU A 4 13.33 -14.22 11.20
N GLU A 5 14.43 -14.57 10.57
CA GLU A 5 15.46 -13.60 10.19
C GLU A 5 15.16 -13.04 8.79
N PRO A 6 15.51 -11.79 8.53
CA PRO A 6 15.35 -11.22 7.20
C PRO A 6 16.32 -11.89 6.21
N ILE A 7 15.81 -12.30 5.06
CA ILE A 7 16.65 -12.82 3.97
C ILE A 7 17.29 -11.69 3.15
N LYS A 8 16.68 -10.50 3.15
CA LYS A 8 17.22 -9.26 2.59
C LYS A 8 16.90 -8.10 3.51
N GLN A 9 17.81 -7.13 3.60
CA GLN A 9 17.61 -5.92 4.39
C GLN A 9 18.36 -4.73 3.79
N ILE A 10 17.69 -3.58 3.74
CA ILE A 10 18.29 -2.27 3.49
C ILE A 10 18.03 -1.39 4.71
N LYS A 11 19.07 -0.74 5.21
CA LYS A 11 18.96 0.24 6.30
C LYS A 11 19.05 1.65 5.74
N SER A 12 18.31 2.57 6.34
CA SER A 12 18.49 3.98 6.06
C SER A 12 19.91 4.43 6.42
N PRO A 13 20.51 5.32 5.62
CA PRO A 13 21.90 5.76 5.87
C PRO A 13 22.04 6.66 7.10
N SER A 14 20.96 7.29 7.53
CA SER A 14 20.92 8.16 8.72
C SER A 14 19.48 8.33 9.22
N SER A 15 19.32 8.87 10.41
CA SER A 15 18.01 9.23 10.97
C SER A 15 17.30 10.37 10.20
N GLU A 16 18.04 11.16 9.42
CA GLU A 16 17.46 12.19 8.54
C GLU A 16 16.95 11.61 7.20
N ASN A 17 17.40 10.42 6.83
CA ASN A 17 17.06 9.75 5.57
C ASN A 17 16.31 8.45 5.83
N VAL A 18 15.27 8.51 6.64
CA VAL A 18 14.44 7.35 7.00
C VAL A 18 13.71 6.79 5.77
N ILE A 19 13.56 5.48 5.72
CA ILE A 19 12.67 4.82 4.77
C ILE A 19 11.25 4.97 5.30
N ILE A 20 10.42 5.71 4.58
CA ILE A 20 9.04 6.00 4.96
C ILE A 20 8.08 5.00 4.31
N PHE A 21 8.36 4.64 3.05
CA PHE A 21 7.58 3.66 2.31
C PHE A 21 8.46 2.76 1.46
N ALA A 22 7.92 1.61 1.12
CA ALA A 22 8.43 0.73 0.08
C ALA A 22 7.26 0.31 -0.81
N LEU A 23 7.43 0.43 -2.11
CA LEU A 23 6.43 0.09 -3.10
C LEU A 23 7.00 -0.96 -4.03
N ARG A 24 6.31 -2.07 -4.15
CA ARG A 24 6.73 -3.16 -5.03
C ARG A 24 6.09 -3.00 -6.41
N CYS A 25 6.90 -3.06 -7.44
CA CYS A 25 6.51 -3.25 -8.83
C CYS A 25 7.00 -4.60 -9.33
N VAL A 26 6.62 -4.99 -10.55
CA VAL A 26 7.03 -6.31 -11.10
C VAL A 26 8.55 -6.47 -11.09
N ASN A 27 9.27 -5.44 -11.54
CA ASN A 27 10.72 -5.50 -11.73
C ASN A 27 11.52 -4.70 -10.70
N TYR A 28 10.84 -3.97 -9.82
CA TYR A 28 11.49 -3.00 -8.95
C TYR A 28 10.92 -3.02 -7.53
N MET A 29 11.79 -2.65 -6.59
CA MET A 29 11.40 -2.15 -5.28
C MET A 29 11.73 -0.66 -5.24
N ILE A 30 10.78 0.16 -4.83
CA ILE A 30 10.92 1.61 -4.82
C ILE A 30 10.79 2.11 -3.39
N ILE A 31 11.78 2.85 -2.93
CA ILE A 31 11.76 3.51 -1.63
C ILE A 31 11.92 5.02 -1.82
N ASN A 32 11.55 5.80 -0.82
CA ASN A 32 11.78 7.23 -0.85
C ASN A 32 13.27 7.59 -0.80
N ASP A 33 13.65 8.63 -1.54
CA ASP A 33 14.93 9.31 -1.40
C ASP A 33 14.70 10.61 -0.65
N LYS A 34 14.93 10.58 0.66
CA LYS A 34 14.53 11.69 1.55
C LYS A 34 13.03 12.03 1.37
N LEU A 35 12.70 13.30 1.20
CA LEU A 35 11.33 13.78 1.00
C LEU A 35 11.08 14.31 -0.43
N ASN A 36 11.97 14.12 -1.37
CA ASN A 36 11.89 14.77 -2.68
C ASN A 36 12.18 13.86 -3.87
N GLY A 37 12.36 12.58 -3.66
CA GLY A 37 12.66 11.65 -4.72
C GLY A 37 12.37 10.19 -4.38
N LEU A 38 12.72 9.34 -5.32
CA LEU A 38 12.59 7.89 -5.25
C LEU A 38 13.93 7.24 -5.55
N ILE A 39 14.28 6.22 -4.80
CA ILE A 39 15.33 5.27 -5.13
C ILE A 39 14.66 4.04 -5.73
N VAL A 40 15.06 3.71 -6.95
CA VAL A 40 14.60 2.52 -7.67
C VAL A 40 15.64 1.42 -7.49
N LEU A 41 15.20 0.32 -6.91
CA LEU A 41 16.01 -0.87 -6.66
C LEU A 41 15.59 -1.99 -7.60
N ASP A 42 16.53 -2.80 -8.05
CA ASP A 42 16.21 -4.06 -8.74
C ASP A 42 15.66 -5.13 -7.76
N LEU A 43 15.34 -6.31 -8.26
CA LEU A 43 14.83 -7.40 -7.43
C LEU A 43 15.88 -7.95 -6.44
N GLU A 44 17.15 -7.66 -6.65
CA GLU A 44 18.24 -7.95 -5.69
C GLU A 44 18.49 -6.81 -4.71
N TRP A 45 17.66 -5.77 -4.75
CA TRP A 45 17.72 -4.56 -3.93
C TRP A 45 18.98 -3.71 -4.15
N ARG A 46 19.57 -3.79 -5.34
CA ARG A 46 20.65 -2.90 -5.74
C ARG A 46 20.03 -1.65 -6.38
N GLU A 47 20.54 -0.49 -5.99
CA GLU A 47 20.12 0.77 -6.60
C GLU A 47 20.44 0.77 -8.10
N VAL A 48 19.41 0.95 -8.92
CA VAL A 48 19.55 1.06 -10.38
C VAL A 48 19.28 2.47 -10.88
N ASN A 49 18.50 3.26 -10.14
CA ASN A 49 18.20 4.63 -10.50
C ASN A 49 17.68 5.48 -9.34
N ARG A 50 17.65 6.78 -9.56
CA ARG A 50 16.96 7.77 -8.72
C ARG A 50 16.08 8.66 -9.57
N ILE A 51 14.87 8.91 -9.10
CA ILE A 51 13.89 9.79 -9.75
C ILE A 51 13.63 10.97 -8.82
N TYR A 52 13.97 12.16 -9.31
CA TYR A 52 13.66 13.38 -8.60
C TYR A 52 12.21 13.79 -8.89
N ILE A 53 11.40 13.99 -7.83
CA ILE A 53 9.97 14.30 -7.98
C ILE A 53 9.74 15.82 -8.01
N GLY A 54 10.53 16.60 -7.28
CA GLY A 54 10.38 18.04 -7.23
C GLY A 54 11.14 18.70 -6.09
N GLU A 55 11.04 20.00 -6.00
CA GLU A 55 11.62 20.78 -4.92
C GLU A 55 10.71 20.72 -3.69
N GLN A 56 11.25 20.56 -2.49
CA GLN A 56 10.59 20.72 -1.20
C GLN A 56 9.28 19.92 -1.00
N LEU A 57 9.34 18.62 -1.18
CA LEU A 57 8.24 17.75 -0.76
C LEU A 57 8.37 17.47 0.73
N LEU A 58 7.52 18.08 1.53
CA LEU A 58 7.47 17.83 2.98
C LEU A 58 7.01 16.41 3.29
N LEU A 59 6.15 15.85 2.45
CA LEU A 59 5.63 14.50 2.61
C LEU A 59 5.27 13.92 1.23
N ILE A 60 5.78 12.72 0.93
CA ILE A 60 5.37 11.92 -0.22
C ILE A 60 4.47 10.81 0.28
N GLU A 61 3.22 10.81 -0.15
CA GLU A 61 2.28 9.72 0.09
C GLU A 61 1.89 9.07 -1.23
N ALA A 62 2.23 7.79 -1.39
CA ALA A 62 1.74 7.02 -2.52
C ALA A 62 0.25 6.74 -2.30
N ILE A 63 -0.58 7.19 -3.23
CA ILE A 63 -2.01 6.94 -3.19
C ILE A 63 -2.39 5.74 -4.07
N TYR A 64 -1.60 5.45 -5.08
CA TYR A 64 -1.83 4.33 -5.98
C TYR A 64 -0.53 3.83 -6.59
N THR A 65 -0.39 2.52 -6.70
CA THR A 65 0.73 1.85 -7.36
C THR A 65 0.20 0.85 -8.36
N ASP A 66 0.44 1.08 -9.65
CA ASP A 66 0.25 0.09 -10.70
C ASP A 66 1.51 -0.77 -10.79
N MET A 67 1.45 -1.93 -10.16
CA MET A 67 2.61 -2.82 -10.08
C MET A 67 2.97 -3.42 -11.44
N VAL A 68 2.00 -3.61 -12.34
CA VAL A 68 2.22 -4.23 -13.65
C VAL A 68 2.87 -3.24 -14.62
N ARG A 69 2.40 -2.01 -14.64
CA ARG A 69 2.90 -0.96 -15.55
C ARG A 69 3.98 -0.08 -14.94
N ASN A 70 4.45 -0.39 -13.73
CA ASN A 70 5.48 0.38 -13.02
C ASN A 70 5.14 1.86 -12.88
N LYS A 71 3.86 2.18 -12.63
CA LYS A 71 3.38 3.57 -12.46
C LYS A 71 2.93 3.82 -11.03
N ILE A 72 3.22 5.01 -10.55
CA ILE A 72 2.87 5.42 -9.19
C ILE A 72 2.20 6.79 -9.24
N VAL A 73 1.18 6.96 -8.42
CA VAL A 73 0.56 8.26 -8.16
C VAL A 73 0.81 8.63 -6.71
N PHE A 74 1.42 9.78 -6.50
CA PHE A 74 1.61 10.37 -5.18
C PHE A 74 0.69 11.56 -4.99
N LYS A 75 0.19 11.73 -3.78
CA LYS A 75 -0.42 12.97 -3.34
C LYS A 75 0.66 13.86 -2.73
N LEU A 76 0.71 15.10 -3.18
CA LEU A 76 1.50 16.19 -2.62
C LEU A 76 0.56 17.22 -2.01
N GLU A 77 1.09 18.25 -1.37
CA GLU A 77 0.26 19.27 -0.69
C GLU A 77 -0.79 19.90 -1.61
N SER A 78 -0.40 20.30 -2.82
CA SER A 78 -1.27 21.02 -3.77
C SER A 78 -1.40 20.34 -5.14
N SER A 79 -0.82 19.17 -5.33
CA SER A 79 -0.79 18.48 -6.62
C SER A 79 -0.80 16.96 -6.46
N LEU A 80 -1.14 16.30 -7.55
CA LEU A 80 -0.89 14.88 -7.76
C LEU A 80 0.37 14.74 -8.61
N CYS A 81 1.23 13.80 -8.24
CA CYS A 81 2.44 13.48 -8.97
C CYS A 81 2.34 12.10 -9.59
N PHE A 82 2.33 12.02 -10.90
CA PHE A 82 2.42 10.78 -11.65
C PHE A 82 3.87 10.48 -11.96
N VAL A 83 4.29 9.26 -11.67
CA VAL A 83 5.63 8.76 -11.96
C VAL A 83 5.53 7.47 -12.76
N ASP A 84 6.20 7.43 -13.89
CA ASP A 84 6.45 6.24 -14.66
C ASP A 84 7.91 5.82 -14.41
N ILE A 85 8.08 4.66 -13.80
CA ILE A 85 9.40 4.21 -13.35
C ILE A 85 10.29 3.79 -14.51
N ASP A 86 9.70 3.18 -15.54
CA ASP A 86 10.48 2.67 -16.68
C ASP A 86 11.04 3.81 -17.55
N THR A 87 10.26 4.87 -17.73
CA THR A 87 10.65 6.04 -18.53
C THR A 87 11.25 7.17 -17.70
N HIS A 88 11.22 7.07 -16.39
CA HIS A 88 11.59 8.13 -15.44
C HIS A 88 10.77 9.42 -15.63
N PHE A 89 9.59 9.28 -16.21
CA PHE A 89 8.72 10.41 -16.45
C PHE A 89 8.02 10.82 -15.16
N VAL A 90 8.05 12.13 -14.88
CA VAL A 90 7.36 12.73 -13.73
C VAL A 90 6.45 13.84 -14.23
N LYS A 91 5.20 13.82 -13.81
CA LYS A 91 4.23 14.87 -14.12
C LYS A 91 3.48 15.33 -12.89
N LEU A 92 3.55 16.60 -12.60
CA LEU A 92 2.79 17.27 -11.54
C LEU A 92 1.49 17.84 -12.12
N ILE A 93 0.38 17.54 -11.46
CA ILE A 93 -0.96 17.99 -11.83
C ILE A 93 -1.56 18.72 -10.64
N PRO A 94 -1.86 20.01 -10.78
CA PRO A 94 -2.50 20.74 -9.69
C PRO A 94 -3.86 20.15 -9.33
N ILE A 95 -4.13 20.04 -8.04
CA ILE A 95 -5.45 19.65 -7.56
C ILE A 95 -6.43 20.76 -7.90
N PRO A 96 -7.59 20.45 -8.53
CA PRO A 96 -8.59 21.45 -8.86
C PRO A 96 -9.01 22.29 -7.64
N LYS A 97 -9.04 23.62 -7.77
CA LYS A 97 -9.31 24.56 -6.66
C LYS A 97 -10.67 24.36 -5.98
N ASN A 98 -11.62 23.77 -6.65
CA ASN A 98 -12.94 23.45 -6.11
C ASN A 98 -12.94 22.16 -5.27
N ILE A 99 -11.86 21.38 -5.28
CA ILE A 99 -11.68 20.19 -4.47
C ILE A 99 -10.77 20.57 -3.31
N LYS A 100 -11.31 20.65 -2.10
CA LYS A 100 -10.56 20.99 -0.89
C LYS A 100 -9.89 19.77 -0.25
N GLU A 101 -10.58 18.63 -0.33
CA GLU A 101 -10.17 17.41 0.33
C GLU A 101 -10.29 16.25 -0.63
N PHE A 102 -9.22 15.50 -0.75
CA PHE A 102 -9.20 14.17 -1.32
C PHE A 102 -9.17 13.18 -0.17
N TYR A 103 -10.09 12.22 -0.19
CA TYR A 103 -10.02 11.07 0.69
C TYR A 103 -9.10 10.02 0.05
N PHE A 104 -7.79 10.33 0.01
CA PHE A 104 -6.78 9.48 -0.65
C PHE A 104 -6.65 8.09 -0.04
N TYR A 105 -7.34 7.82 1.06
CA TYR A 105 -7.54 6.50 1.62
C TYR A 105 -8.76 5.77 1.02
N GLN A 106 -9.54 6.39 0.13
CA GLN A 106 -10.72 5.81 -0.47
C GLN A 106 -10.59 5.80 -2.00
N LEU A 107 -9.95 4.75 -2.48
CA LEU A 107 -9.61 4.53 -3.88
C LEU A 107 -10.34 3.32 -4.44
N TYR A 108 -10.66 3.37 -5.73
CA TYR A 108 -11.21 2.29 -6.52
C TYR A 108 -10.56 2.24 -7.91
N LYS A 109 -10.05 1.09 -8.32
CA LYS A 109 -9.58 0.86 -9.68
C LYS A 109 -10.77 0.57 -10.58
N PHE A 110 -11.22 1.57 -11.34
CA PHE A 110 -12.37 1.43 -12.24
C PHE A 110 -11.98 0.69 -13.52
N SER A 111 -10.80 0.95 -14.04
CA SER A 111 -10.21 0.24 -15.18
C SER A 111 -8.68 0.33 -15.07
N ASP A 112 -7.97 -0.28 -16.01
CA ASP A 112 -6.51 -0.17 -16.07
C ASP A 112 -6.01 1.27 -16.20
N ASP A 113 -6.82 2.13 -16.75
CA ASP A 113 -6.44 3.51 -17.05
C ASP A 113 -7.12 4.54 -16.17
N ILE A 114 -8.06 4.14 -15.30
CA ILE A 114 -8.86 5.06 -14.50
C ILE A 114 -8.93 4.61 -13.04
N ILE A 115 -8.49 5.49 -12.17
CA ILE A 115 -8.66 5.37 -10.72
C ILE A 115 -9.74 6.36 -10.28
N LEU A 116 -10.65 5.90 -9.45
CA LEU A 116 -11.62 6.74 -8.79
C LEU A 116 -11.22 7.02 -7.35
N MET A 117 -11.54 8.21 -6.90
CA MET A 117 -11.24 8.67 -5.55
C MET A 117 -12.43 9.45 -5.00
N ARG A 118 -12.75 9.23 -3.75
CA ARG A 118 -13.73 10.08 -3.05
C ARG A 118 -13.10 11.42 -2.67
N THR A 119 -13.91 12.47 -2.74
CA THR A 119 -13.52 13.81 -2.34
C THR A 119 -14.68 14.50 -1.63
N ASN A 120 -14.45 15.68 -1.11
CA ASN A 120 -15.53 16.53 -0.55
C ASN A 120 -16.52 17.05 -1.61
N LYS A 121 -16.31 16.78 -2.88
CA LYS A 121 -17.21 17.14 -4.00
C LYS A 121 -17.81 15.90 -4.70
N GLY A 122 -17.68 14.74 -4.10
CA GLY A 122 -18.10 13.48 -4.69
C GLY A 122 -16.93 12.69 -5.23
N ILE A 123 -17.16 11.98 -6.33
CA ILE A 123 -16.16 11.09 -6.91
C ILE A 123 -15.38 11.83 -8.00
N VAL A 124 -14.07 11.62 -7.99
CA VAL A 124 -13.14 12.17 -8.98
C VAL A 124 -12.46 11.02 -9.70
N SER A 125 -12.35 11.11 -11.03
CA SER A 125 -11.52 10.22 -11.82
C SER A 125 -10.12 10.78 -12.03
N LEU A 126 -9.13 9.89 -11.94
CA LEU A 126 -7.75 10.10 -12.31
C LEU A 126 -7.45 9.25 -13.52
N SER A 127 -7.11 9.86 -14.66
CA SER A 127 -6.67 9.13 -15.84
C SER A 127 -5.18 8.88 -15.82
N LEU A 128 -4.77 7.64 -16.01
CA LEU A 128 -3.36 7.24 -16.10
C LEU A 128 -2.79 7.36 -17.53
N ILE A 129 -3.64 7.74 -18.51
CA ILE A 129 -3.22 7.96 -19.91
C ILE A 129 -2.88 9.41 -20.15
N ASP A 130 -3.88 10.30 -19.95
CA ASP A 130 -3.74 11.73 -20.25
C ASP A 130 -3.44 12.56 -18.99
N TYR A 131 -3.43 11.90 -17.83
CA TYR A 131 -3.20 12.50 -16.52
C TYR A 131 -4.24 13.57 -16.15
N SER A 132 -5.46 13.42 -16.63
CA SER A 132 -6.54 14.33 -16.29
C SER A 132 -7.19 13.97 -14.96
N VAL A 133 -7.67 15.00 -14.27
CA VAL A 133 -8.46 14.89 -13.03
C VAL A 133 -9.83 15.49 -13.31
N ARG A 134 -10.91 14.70 -13.17
CA ARG A 134 -12.29 15.12 -13.49
C ARG A 134 -13.24 14.73 -12.39
N ILE A 135 -14.17 15.62 -12.03
CA ILE A 135 -15.31 15.27 -11.17
C ILE A 135 -16.29 14.46 -12.02
N ILE A 136 -16.81 13.38 -11.45
CA ILE A 136 -17.77 12.50 -12.11
C ILE A 136 -19.15 12.80 -11.52
N ASP A 137 -20.05 13.29 -12.37
CA ASP A 137 -21.42 13.59 -11.99
C ASP A 137 -22.36 12.39 -12.17
N GLU A 138 -22.07 11.52 -13.15
CA GLU A 138 -22.85 10.31 -13.45
C GLU A 138 -21.94 9.16 -13.88
N ILE A 139 -22.20 7.95 -13.40
CA ILE A 139 -21.56 6.72 -13.84
C ILE A 139 -22.65 5.76 -14.31
N ALA A 140 -22.54 5.34 -15.57
CA ALA A 140 -23.59 4.60 -16.26
C ALA A 140 -23.64 3.10 -15.94
N ASP A 141 -22.50 2.47 -15.63
CA ASP A 141 -22.38 1.03 -15.39
C ASP A 141 -21.81 0.74 -14.00
N TYR A 142 -22.56 -0.02 -13.22
CA TYR A 142 -22.18 -0.43 -11.88
C TYR A 142 -21.87 -1.93 -11.82
N ASP A 143 -20.68 -2.26 -11.39
CA ASP A 143 -20.44 -3.58 -10.78
C ASP A 143 -20.70 -3.53 -9.27
N GLU A 144 -20.70 -4.69 -8.63
CA GLU A 144 -20.94 -4.79 -7.18
C GLU A 144 -19.86 -4.07 -6.38
N LYS A 145 -18.61 -4.12 -6.83
CA LYS A 145 -17.46 -3.46 -6.17
C LYS A 145 -17.64 -1.95 -6.23
N PHE A 146 -18.00 -1.43 -7.38
CA PHE A 146 -18.24 0.00 -7.54
C PHE A 146 -19.43 0.49 -6.72
N ALA A 147 -20.54 -0.24 -6.73
CA ALA A 147 -21.71 0.09 -5.90
C ALA A 147 -21.34 0.11 -4.42
N TYR A 148 -20.55 -0.86 -3.95
CA TYR A 148 -20.05 -0.89 -2.58
C TYR A 148 -19.18 0.33 -2.28
N PHE A 149 -18.23 0.65 -3.14
CA PHE A 149 -17.37 1.82 -2.99
C PHE A 149 -18.16 3.14 -2.91
N VAL A 150 -19.22 3.29 -3.73
CA VAL A 150 -19.99 4.54 -3.78
C VAL A 150 -20.95 4.67 -2.62
N TYR A 151 -21.69 3.61 -2.30
CA TYR A 151 -22.85 3.69 -1.42
C TYR A 151 -22.56 3.28 0.03
N GLU A 152 -21.50 2.52 0.29
CA GLU A 152 -21.16 2.16 1.66
C GLU A 152 -20.59 3.36 2.44
N SER A 153 -21.37 3.86 3.39
CA SER A 153 -21.03 5.05 4.15
C SER A 153 -20.00 4.82 5.26
N GLU A 154 -19.85 3.56 5.69
CA GLU A 154 -18.97 3.21 6.82
C GLU A 154 -17.53 2.91 6.39
N ILE A 155 -17.24 2.92 5.08
CA ILE A 155 -15.88 2.71 4.60
C ILE A 155 -14.99 3.84 5.10
N ARG A 156 -14.03 3.50 5.96
CA ARG A 156 -12.97 4.40 6.39
C ARG A 156 -11.87 4.50 5.33
N GLU A 157 -11.46 3.36 4.80
CA GLU A 157 -10.39 3.24 3.83
C GLU A 157 -10.74 2.18 2.79
N SER A 158 -10.35 2.40 1.54
CA SER A 158 -10.48 1.42 0.46
C SER A 158 -9.29 1.50 -0.49
N PHE A 159 -8.80 0.34 -0.90
CA PHE A 159 -7.63 0.21 -1.75
C PHE A 159 -7.87 -0.83 -2.84
N PRO A 160 -7.51 -0.53 -4.11
CA PRO A 160 -7.39 -1.56 -5.12
C PRO A 160 -6.09 -2.35 -4.86
N HIS A 161 -6.21 -3.66 -4.72
CA HIS A 161 -5.06 -4.53 -4.52
C HIS A 161 -5.27 -5.88 -5.20
N ASN A 162 -4.38 -6.24 -6.12
CA ASN A 162 -4.47 -7.48 -6.92
C ASN A 162 -5.89 -7.70 -7.50
N GLU A 163 -6.42 -6.70 -8.22
CA GLU A 163 -7.75 -6.69 -8.84
C GLU A 163 -8.93 -6.81 -7.85
N LYS A 164 -8.65 -6.83 -6.55
CA LYS A 164 -9.66 -6.84 -5.50
C LYS A 164 -9.84 -5.45 -4.92
N LEU A 165 -11.03 -5.13 -4.48
CA LEU A 165 -11.29 -3.96 -3.66
C LEU A 165 -11.24 -4.39 -2.19
N VAL A 166 -10.29 -3.84 -1.44
CA VAL A 166 -10.17 -4.02 0.00
C VAL A 166 -10.73 -2.79 0.69
N CYS A 167 -11.71 -2.99 1.55
CA CYS A 167 -12.34 -1.91 2.32
C CYS A 167 -12.15 -2.16 3.81
N LEU A 168 -11.79 -1.12 4.53
CA LEU A 168 -11.68 -1.12 5.98
C LEU A 168 -12.78 -0.27 6.58
N ASP A 169 -13.54 -0.84 7.47
CA ASP A 169 -14.41 -0.12 8.38
C ASP A 169 -13.90 -0.26 9.83
N THR A 170 -14.62 0.26 10.79
CA THR A 170 -14.20 0.20 12.21
C THR A 170 -14.11 -1.23 12.75
N ASN A 171 -14.92 -2.14 12.22
CA ASN A 171 -15.10 -3.47 12.78
C ASN A 171 -14.69 -4.60 11.84
N ASN A 172 -14.56 -4.31 10.53
CA ASN A 172 -14.41 -5.35 9.53
C ASN A 172 -13.36 -4.98 8.47
N ILE A 173 -12.81 -6.03 7.88
CA ILE A 173 -12.11 -5.99 6.60
C ILE A 173 -13.04 -6.62 5.59
N THR A 174 -13.43 -5.89 4.56
CA THR A 174 -14.24 -6.40 3.45
C THR A 174 -13.39 -6.49 2.20
N ILE A 175 -13.33 -7.66 1.60
CA ILE A 175 -12.60 -7.91 0.36
C ILE A 175 -13.62 -8.31 -0.70
N LEU A 176 -13.68 -7.53 -1.77
CA LEU A 176 -14.54 -7.79 -2.91
C LEU A 176 -13.68 -8.18 -4.11
N ASP A 177 -13.96 -9.31 -4.70
CA ASP A 177 -13.51 -9.69 -6.03
C ASP A 177 -14.74 -10.03 -6.90
N ASP A 178 -14.54 -10.32 -8.19
CA ASP A 178 -15.65 -10.54 -9.13
C ASP A 178 -16.52 -11.76 -8.78
N LEU A 179 -16.03 -12.64 -7.94
CA LEU A 179 -16.67 -13.92 -7.62
C LEU A 179 -17.29 -13.94 -6.24
N LYS A 180 -16.79 -13.16 -5.29
CA LYS A 180 -17.23 -13.23 -3.90
C LYS A 180 -16.93 -11.98 -3.08
N LYS A 181 -17.76 -11.77 -2.07
CA LYS A 181 -17.52 -10.86 -0.96
C LYS A 181 -17.02 -11.66 0.24
N ILE A 182 -15.86 -11.30 0.77
CA ILE A 182 -15.29 -11.84 1.99
C ILE A 182 -15.36 -10.77 3.06
N GLN A 183 -15.90 -11.09 4.21
CA GLN A 183 -15.95 -10.18 5.34
C GLN A 183 -15.27 -10.83 6.54
N ILE A 184 -14.26 -10.16 7.07
CA ILE A 184 -13.48 -10.63 8.21
C ILE A 184 -13.74 -9.66 9.34
N GLN A 185 -14.37 -10.17 10.40
CA GLN A 185 -14.56 -9.38 11.59
C GLN A 185 -13.20 -9.09 12.22
N ASN A 186 -12.96 -7.83 12.58
CA ASN A 186 -11.75 -7.44 13.28
C ASN A 186 -11.70 -8.16 14.65
N PRO A 187 -10.81 -9.14 14.84
CA PRO A 187 -10.81 -9.96 16.06
C PRO A 187 -10.21 -9.22 17.26
N ILE A 188 -9.66 -8.04 17.04
CA ILE A 188 -9.01 -7.25 18.07
C ILE A 188 -9.52 -5.83 17.88
N SER A 189 -9.93 -5.17 18.94
CA SER A 189 -10.31 -3.75 18.97
C SER A 189 -9.16 -2.79 18.62
N VAL A 190 -8.29 -3.20 17.69
CA VAL A 190 -7.13 -2.46 17.21
C VAL A 190 -7.46 -1.92 15.83
N LEU A 191 -7.22 -0.64 15.61
CA LEU A 191 -7.32 -0.04 14.29
C LEU A 191 -6.27 -0.66 13.37
N TYR A 192 -6.71 -1.23 12.25
CA TYR A 192 -5.80 -1.56 11.16
C TYR A 192 -5.46 -0.28 10.39
N PHE A 193 -4.19 -0.15 10.05
CA PHE A 193 -3.72 0.97 9.23
C PHE A 193 -3.70 0.62 7.75
N ASP A 194 -3.48 -0.67 7.44
CA ASP A 194 -3.40 -1.11 6.05
C ASP A 194 -3.71 -2.61 5.95
N VAL A 195 -4.16 -3.06 4.79
CA VAL A 195 -4.40 -4.47 4.50
C VAL A 195 -3.95 -4.77 3.08
N PHE A 196 -3.07 -5.74 2.95
CA PHE A 196 -2.59 -6.24 1.67
C PHE A 196 -3.14 -7.63 1.42
N VAL A 197 -3.49 -7.95 0.19
CA VAL A 197 -4.05 -9.26 -0.16
C VAL A 197 -3.33 -9.88 -1.34
N THR A 198 -3.20 -11.21 -1.28
CA THR A 198 -2.79 -12.06 -2.39
C THR A 198 -4.01 -12.84 -2.88
N ASP A 199 -3.80 -13.90 -3.64
CA ASP A 199 -4.91 -14.77 -4.07
C ASP A 199 -5.48 -15.60 -2.92
N LYS A 200 -4.67 -15.99 -1.94
CA LYS A 200 -5.07 -16.89 -0.85
C LYS A 200 -4.98 -16.28 0.53
N TYR A 201 -4.15 -15.27 0.70
CA TYR A 201 -3.82 -14.70 2.00
C TYR A 201 -3.99 -13.19 2.03
N GLY A 202 -4.14 -12.68 3.24
CA GLY A 202 -4.07 -11.25 3.52
C GLY A 202 -3.14 -10.98 4.69
N LEU A 203 -2.56 -9.78 4.69
CA LEU A 203 -1.74 -9.22 5.75
C LEU A 203 -2.40 -7.96 6.26
N ALA A 204 -2.89 -7.98 7.48
CA ALA A 204 -3.40 -6.80 8.15
C ALA A 204 -2.30 -6.18 9.03
N VAL A 205 -2.13 -4.88 8.90
CA VAL A 205 -1.14 -4.08 9.62
C VAL A 205 -1.84 -3.28 10.70
N ALA A 206 -1.43 -3.44 11.94
CA ALA A 206 -1.91 -2.67 13.09
C ALA A 206 -0.73 -2.04 13.84
N GLU A 207 -1.02 -1.16 14.81
CA GLU A 207 0.00 -0.35 15.49
C GLU A 207 1.19 -1.14 16.05
N ASN A 208 0.94 -2.34 16.59
CA ASN A 208 1.97 -3.13 17.26
C ASN A 208 2.06 -4.58 16.75
N GLN A 209 1.34 -4.92 15.69
CA GLN A 209 1.30 -6.28 15.19
C GLN A 209 0.91 -6.36 13.73
N LEU A 210 1.33 -7.43 13.09
CA LEU A 210 0.84 -7.87 11.80
C LEU A 210 0.00 -9.14 12.01
N GLN A 211 -0.99 -9.33 11.16
CA GLN A 211 -1.79 -10.56 11.17
C GLN A 211 -1.89 -11.12 9.76
N ILE A 212 -1.55 -12.39 9.61
CA ILE A 212 -1.82 -13.12 8.38
C ILE A 212 -3.13 -13.87 8.56
N PHE A 213 -4.00 -13.72 7.61
CA PHE A 213 -5.25 -14.46 7.51
C PHE A 213 -5.38 -15.11 6.13
N ASN A 214 -6.15 -16.18 6.02
CA ASN A 214 -6.55 -16.68 4.71
C ASN A 214 -7.78 -15.92 4.22
N LEU A 215 -8.04 -15.95 2.91
CA LEU A 215 -9.22 -15.29 2.35
C LEU A 215 -10.55 -15.99 2.66
N ASN A 216 -10.53 -17.05 3.48
CA ASN A 216 -11.74 -17.62 4.10
C ASN A 216 -12.07 -17.00 5.48
N GLY A 217 -11.26 -16.03 5.92
CA GLY A 217 -11.47 -15.30 7.18
C GLY A 217 -10.75 -15.86 8.39
N ASP A 218 -10.08 -17.01 8.28
CA ASP A 218 -9.36 -17.58 9.40
C ASP A 218 -8.01 -16.88 9.61
N ILE A 219 -7.74 -16.42 10.82
CA ILE A 219 -6.42 -15.92 11.18
C ILE A 219 -5.45 -17.09 11.27
N LYS A 220 -4.36 -17.00 10.51
CA LYS A 220 -3.32 -18.03 10.46
C LYS A 220 -2.15 -17.73 11.37
N SER A 221 -1.68 -16.48 11.40
CA SER A 221 -0.53 -16.11 12.21
C SER A 221 -0.66 -14.71 12.76
N LYS A 222 -0.21 -14.55 14.02
CA LYS A 222 0.09 -13.24 14.59
C LYS A 222 1.59 -13.03 14.54
N ILE A 223 1.99 -11.89 13.99
CA ILE A 223 3.38 -11.53 13.85
C ILE A 223 3.69 -10.41 14.84
N LEU A 224 4.66 -10.64 15.69
CA LEU A 224 5.20 -9.67 16.60
C LEU A 224 6.57 -9.23 16.12
N SER A 225 6.92 -7.97 16.28
CA SER A 225 8.28 -7.50 16.05
C SER A 225 8.83 -6.93 17.34
N TYR A 226 10.05 -7.34 17.69
CA TYR A 226 10.79 -6.77 18.82
C TYR A 226 11.38 -5.40 18.49
N LYS A 227 11.53 -5.08 17.21
CA LYS A 227 12.01 -3.75 16.80
C LYS A 227 10.80 -2.84 16.72
N ARG A 228 10.68 -1.94 17.69
CA ARG A 228 9.65 -0.90 17.67
C ARG A 228 9.85 0.05 16.51
N PRO A 229 8.84 0.76 16.23
CA PRO A 229 7.49 0.43 15.84
C PRO A 229 7.26 0.75 14.37
N TRP A 230 6.31 0.16 13.87
CA TRP A 230 5.59 0.30 12.63
C TRP A 230 5.06 1.72 12.34
N TYR A 231 5.74 2.78 12.75
CA TYR A 231 5.28 4.15 12.47
C TYR A 231 5.25 4.39 10.97
N GLY A 232 4.04 4.32 10.40
CA GLY A 232 3.79 4.60 8.99
C GLY A 232 4.48 3.67 8.00
N GLY A 233 5.13 2.61 8.49
CA GLY A 233 5.80 1.64 7.65
C GLY A 233 4.79 0.79 6.92
N ARG A 234 4.72 0.94 5.60
CA ARG A 234 3.96 0.02 4.76
C ARG A 234 4.64 -1.33 4.79
N ALA A 235 3.84 -2.37 4.98
CA ALA A 235 4.22 -3.74 4.71
C ALA A 235 3.65 -4.15 3.34
N ASP A 236 4.10 -5.24 2.79
CA ASP A 236 3.49 -5.90 1.64
C ASP A 236 3.62 -7.42 1.81
N ILE A 237 2.82 -8.17 1.09
CA ILE A 237 2.81 -9.63 1.10
C ILE A 237 2.75 -10.16 -0.33
N VAL A 238 3.57 -11.16 -0.61
CA VAL A 238 3.63 -11.81 -1.92
C VAL A 238 3.68 -13.31 -1.76
N GLU A 239 2.85 -14.02 -2.51
CA GLU A 239 2.99 -15.46 -2.67
C GLU A 239 4.07 -15.78 -3.68
N LYS A 240 5.05 -16.61 -3.29
CA LYS A 240 6.04 -17.21 -4.18
C LYS A 240 6.07 -18.72 -3.95
N ASP A 241 6.80 -19.44 -4.76
CA ASP A 241 6.86 -20.92 -4.71
C ASP A 241 7.38 -21.44 -3.35
N ASP A 242 8.26 -20.69 -2.71
CA ASP A 242 8.90 -21.03 -1.42
C ASP A 242 8.13 -20.56 -0.19
N GLY A 243 7.08 -19.75 -0.34
CA GLY A 243 6.27 -19.28 0.78
C GLY A 243 5.68 -17.89 0.60
N LEU A 244 5.24 -17.33 1.73
CA LEU A 244 4.81 -15.93 1.80
C LEU A 244 6.02 -15.05 2.08
N HIS A 245 6.27 -14.12 1.18
CA HIS A 245 7.27 -13.08 1.34
C HIS A 245 6.63 -11.86 1.97
N LEU A 246 7.15 -11.43 3.10
CA LEU A 246 6.70 -10.27 3.86
C LEU A 246 7.73 -9.16 3.70
N TYR A 247 7.31 -8.01 3.19
CA TYR A 247 8.14 -6.82 3.09
C TYR A 247 7.74 -5.86 4.19
N VAL A 248 8.66 -5.57 5.08
CA VAL A 248 8.36 -4.87 6.32
C VAL A 248 9.34 -3.74 6.55
N ILE A 249 8.83 -2.54 6.81
CA ILE A 249 9.63 -1.42 7.27
C ILE A 249 9.59 -1.38 8.78
N SER A 250 10.74 -1.37 9.41
CA SER A 250 10.88 -1.25 10.86
C SER A 250 11.81 -0.10 11.22
N ARG A 251 11.62 0.48 12.41
CA ARG A 251 12.49 1.52 12.97
C ARG A 251 13.16 0.97 14.23
N ASN A 252 14.42 1.25 14.37
CA ASN A 252 15.16 0.96 15.60
C ASN A 252 15.08 2.20 16.52
N ASP A 253 14.59 2.01 17.73
CA ASP A 253 14.44 3.10 18.72
C ASP A 253 15.76 3.66 19.24
N LEU A 254 16.85 2.90 19.14
CA LEU A 254 18.14 3.30 19.69
C LEU A 254 18.91 4.28 18.80
N ASP A 255 18.88 4.03 17.48
CA ASP A 255 19.62 4.84 16.50
C ASP A 255 18.68 5.61 15.55
N GLU A 256 17.36 5.43 15.74
CA GLU A 256 16.30 6.01 14.91
C GLU A 256 16.38 5.64 13.42
N LEU A 257 17.18 4.65 13.07
CA LEU A 257 17.30 4.16 11.72
C LEU A 257 16.09 3.30 11.36
N THR A 258 15.66 3.44 10.10
CA THR A 258 14.65 2.55 9.53
C THR A 258 15.31 1.48 8.67
N SER A 259 14.64 0.35 8.55
CA SER A 259 15.06 -0.71 7.65
C SER A 259 13.88 -1.30 6.91
N LEU A 260 14.05 -1.54 5.62
CA LEU A 260 13.19 -2.41 4.84
C LEU A 260 13.76 -3.82 4.88
N SER A 261 12.96 -4.78 5.28
CA SER A 261 13.36 -6.18 5.41
C SER A 261 12.39 -7.09 4.67
N GLU A 262 12.92 -8.14 4.02
CA GLU A 262 12.16 -9.22 3.41
C GLU A 262 12.31 -10.47 4.28
N TYR A 263 11.18 -11.05 4.68
CA TYR A 263 11.10 -12.30 5.41
C TYR A 263 10.35 -13.33 4.60
N VAL A 264 10.71 -14.60 4.73
CA VAL A 264 10.01 -15.72 4.09
C VAL A 264 9.34 -16.58 5.15
N MET A 265 8.05 -16.79 4.98
CA MET A 265 7.29 -17.73 5.80
C MET A 265 6.84 -18.92 4.93
N PRO A 266 7.44 -20.11 5.09
CA PRO A 266 7.06 -21.30 4.34
C PRO A 266 5.59 -21.69 4.59
N PHE A 267 4.85 -22.10 3.55
CA PHE A 267 3.44 -22.46 3.64
C PHE A 267 3.15 -23.62 4.60
N ASP A 268 4.06 -24.58 4.68
CA ASP A 268 3.94 -25.77 5.54
C ASP A 268 4.17 -25.48 7.02
N LYS A 269 4.64 -24.28 7.34
CA LYS A 269 5.05 -23.88 8.69
C LYS A 269 4.42 -22.56 9.12
N MET A 270 3.16 -22.34 8.80
CA MET A 270 2.45 -21.17 9.33
C MET A 270 2.09 -21.39 10.80
N PRO A 271 2.91 -20.94 11.74
CA PRO A 271 2.64 -21.07 13.17
C PRO A 271 1.65 -20.00 13.61
N ASN A 272 0.93 -20.26 14.71
CA ASN A 272 0.01 -19.28 15.27
C ASN A 272 0.71 -17.97 15.71
N HIS A 273 2.02 -18.03 15.99
CA HIS A 273 2.81 -16.87 16.39
C HIS A 273 4.17 -16.88 15.72
N VAL A 274 4.53 -15.75 15.15
CA VAL A 274 5.81 -15.47 14.48
C VAL A 274 6.45 -14.24 15.11
N VAL A 275 7.76 -14.26 15.24
CA VAL A 275 8.55 -13.10 15.66
C VAL A 275 9.50 -12.74 14.53
N LEU A 276 9.52 -11.47 14.16
CA LEU A 276 10.51 -10.92 13.22
C LEU A 276 11.69 -10.36 14.01
N LEU A 277 12.88 -10.82 13.69
CA LEU A 277 14.14 -10.42 14.32
C LEU A 277 14.82 -9.22 13.65
#